data_0c2445f00a245eb73b728dae5966037f
#
_entry.id   0c2445f00a245eb73b728dae5966037f
#
_cell.length_a   1.000
_cell.length_b   1.000
_cell.length_c   1.000
_cell.angle_alpha   90.00
_cell.angle_beta   90.00
_cell.angle_gamma   90.00
#
_symmetry.space_group_name_H-M   'P 1'
#
loop_
_entity.id
_entity.type
_entity.pdbx_description
1 polymer ?
#
loop_
_entity_poly.entity_id
_entity_poly.type
_entity_poly.pdbx_seq_one_letter_code
_entity_poly.pdbx_strand_id
1 'polypeptide(L)'
;MKNKRGHRLISVAVTVVLMHGVAGSAEPARFEALSSLPFSENRPTPETAHTLRDELLFQRATQAYLWALPLINTLGMKVGSEKVFGAGYNVLPVWKKRLDAKTLVTTPNSDVIYAMGYVDLGKDGALVFEAPPNLQGILLDAWQRPIPVDGGKFFGDVGLPGPDAGKGGKFLLLPPGYAGAVPEDCFVYRSPTNTVFVFLRAFYQDPNNLTTAVALIEQSRIYPLNGRETARPMQFPDASGVPVNMLPISDGTAFDELKKLVESEGATLADPDSLGMLASIGIAKGQPFAPDAKTRAILDHAAKTAYKMSRVIGFEEEVAGRSLRMYPDRRWINPMADATPENLAGPFDLGWRRVSGGFLDLDARIWFFTNYYSVSPGMLSQTPGRGAKYMIAFVDSRGANLSGGSSYRLHLPRDIPAANFWSVTLYEAENGSGLANGQPFPSLGSRDTPAQNADGSTDLELGPTAPAGKERNWLATVPGKGYFAILRLYGPTAAAIDKSWKPGDIEKVPSP
;
A
#
# COMPACT_ATOMS: atom_id res chain seq x y z
N MET A 1 86.37 -34.63 11.26
CA MET A 1 85.93 -34.34 9.88
C MET A 1 84.57 -34.96 9.65
N LYS A 2 83.54 -34.14 9.53
CA LYS A 2 82.35 -34.30 8.75
C LYS A 2 81.32 -33.24 9.21
N ASN A 3 81.16 -32.19 8.40
CA ASN A 3 80.15 -31.13 8.53
C ASN A 3 78.78 -31.70 8.41
N LYS A 4 77.82 -31.31 9.33
CA LYS A 4 76.38 -31.39 9.15
C LYS A 4 75.83 -29.97 9.12
N ARG A 5 75.46 -29.49 7.95
CA ARG A 5 74.67 -28.27 7.77
C ARG A 5 73.21 -28.55 8.17
N GLY A 6 72.78 -27.86 9.16
CA GLY A 6 71.35 -27.82 9.53
C GLY A 6 70.63 -26.77 8.68
N HIS A 7 69.63 -27.20 7.90
CA HIS A 7 68.71 -26.29 7.21
C HIS A 7 67.62 -25.78 8.21
N ARG A 8 67.63 -24.48 8.50
CA ARG A 8 66.55 -23.81 9.16
C ARG A 8 65.48 -23.49 8.12
N LEU A 9 64.30 -24.10 8.24
CA LEU A 9 63.09 -23.71 7.55
C LEU A 9 62.54 -22.44 8.23
N ILE A 10 62.53 -21.33 7.47
CA ILE A 10 61.87 -20.09 7.87
C ILE A 10 60.43 -20.21 7.37
N SER A 11 59.49 -20.40 8.30
CA SER A 11 58.03 -20.28 8.02
C SER A 11 57.69 -18.80 7.91
N VAL A 12 57.41 -18.37 6.68
CA VAL A 12 56.81 -17.04 6.44
C VAL A 12 55.31 -17.15 6.66
N ALA A 13 54.84 -16.63 7.79
CA ALA A 13 53.39 -16.43 8.01
C ALA A 13 52.90 -15.27 7.12
N VAL A 14 52.16 -15.58 6.08
CA VAL A 14 51.45 -14.57 5.27
C VAL A 14 50.23 -14.15 6.06
N THR A 15 50.28 -13.00 6.72
CA THR A 15 49.14 -12.34 7.33
C THR A 15 48.31 -11.70 6.20
N VAL A 16 47.20 -12.33 5.81
CA VAL A 16 46.21 -11.72 4.93
C VAL A 16 45.46 -10.65 5.74
N VAL A 17 45.88 -9.41 5.56
CA VAL A 17 45.12 -8.25 6.03
C VAL A 17 43.93 -8.09 5.09
N LEU A 18 42.76 -8.55 5.50
CA LEU A 18 41.51 -8.17 4.86
C LEU A 18 41.28 -6.67 5.09
N MET A 19 41.77 -5.86 4.16
CA MET A 19 41.35 -4.48 4.04
C MET A 19 39.85 -4.50 3.67
N HIS A 20 38.98 -4.26 4.65
CA HIS A 20 37.64 -3.78 4.38
C HIS A 20 37.80 -2.37 3.79
N GLY A 21 37.92 -2.33 2.46
CA GLY A 21 37.81 -1.09 1.71
C GLY A 21 36.44 -0.53 2.02
N VAL A 22 36.38 0.61 2.73
CA VAL A 22 35.25 1.53 2.65
C VAL A 22 35.11 1.78 1.15
N ALA A 23 34.00 1.27 0.57
CA ALA A 23 33.62 1.60 -0.78
C ALA A 23 33.33 3.11 -0.77
N GLY A 24 34.36 3.91 -1.04
CA GLY A 24 34.18 5.29 -1.44
C GLY A 24 33.21 5.24 -2.59
N SER A 25 32.14 6.04 -2.53
CA SER A 25 31.18 6.23 -3.60
C SER A 25 31.96 6.58 -4.87
N ALA A 26 32.27 5.57 -5.70
CA ALA A 26 32.64 5.83 -7.08
C ALA A 26 31.46 6.60 -7.65
N GLU A 27 31.64 7.86 -7.99
CA GLU A 27 30.65 8.60 -8.77
C GLU A 27 30.20 7.69 -9.90
N PRO A 28 28.89 7.57 -10.15
CA PRO A 28 28.40 6.52 -11.02
C PRO A 28 28.98 6.75 -12.42
N ALA A 29 29.81 5.83 -12.86
CA ALA A 29 30.39 5.81 -14.19
C ALA A 29 29.36 6.05 -15.31
N ARG A 30 28.07 5.74 -15.01
CA ARG A 30 26.93 6.03 -15.88
C ARG A 30 26.69 7.54 -16.09
N PHE A 31 26.74 8.36 -15.05
CA PHE A 31 26.43 9.80 -15.18
C PHE A 31 27.55 10.53 -15.92
N GLU A 32 28.78 10.19 -15.62
CA GLU A 32 29.94 10.70 -16.34
C GLU A 32 29.92 10.25 -17.80
N ALA A 33 29.65 8.97 -18.07
CA ALA A 33 29.52 8.44 -19.43
C ALA A 33 28.45 9.15 -20.25
N LEU A 34 27.30 9.46 -19.67
CA LEU A 34 26.23 10.19 -20.36
C LEU A 34 26.58 11.66 -20.61
N SER A 35 27.20 12.34 -19.62
CA SER A 35 27.53 13.76 -19.71
C SER A 35 28.73 14.05 -20.63
N SER A 36 29.59 13.05 -20.87
CA SER A 36 30.77 13.16 -21.72
C SER A 36 30.59 12.62 -23.14
N LEU A 37 29.35 12.28 -23.54
CA LEU A 37 29.07 11.79 -24.88
C LEU A 37 29.46 12.83 -25.95
N PRO A 38 30.12 12.42 -27.06
CA PRO A 38 30.72 13.33 -28.02
C PRO A 38 29.69 14.09 -28.86
N PHE A 39 29.98 15.37 -29.09
CA PHE A 39 29.30 16.22 -30.06
C PHE A 39 30.30 16.64 -31.13
N SER A 40 29.88 16.73 -32.38
CA SER A 40 30.66 17.20 -33.50
C SER A 40 30.03 18.44 -34.09
N GLU A 41 30.76 19.50 -34.29
CA GLU A 41 30.24 20.80 -34.77
C GLU A 41 29.00 21.29 -33.98
N ASN A 42 29.05 21.15 -32.66
CA ASN A 42 27.94 21.47 -31.71
C ASN A 42 26.64 20.66 -31.93
N ARG A 43 26.73 19.51 -32.56
CA ARG A 43 25.61 18.59 -32.78
C ARG A 43 25.92 17.19 -32.24
N PRO A 44 24.94 16.42 -31.75
CA PRO A 44 25.20 15.06 -31.33
C PRO A 44 25.62 14.21 -32.54
N THR A 45 26.60 13.32 -32.33
CA THR A 45 26.86 12.27 -33.34
C THR A 45 25.64 11.34 -33.43
N PRO A 46 25.47 10.53 -34.49
CA PRO A 46 24.38 9.57 -34.58
C PRO A 46 24.33 8.62 -33.41
N GLU A 47 25.46 8.12 -32.93
CA GLU A 47 25.60 7.20 -31.78
C GLU A 47 25.19 7.89 -30.48
N THR A 48 25.65 9.13 -30.27
CA THR A 48 25.27 9.98 -29.13
C THR A 48 23.76 10.22 -29.14
N ALA A 49 23.17 10.55 -30.30
CA ALA A 49 21.75 10.79 -30.44
C ALA A 49 20.92 9.53 -30.11
N HIS A 50 21.38 8.36 -30.53
CA HIS A 50 20.75 7.08 -30.18
C HIS A 50 20.81 6.81 -28.68
N THR A 51 21.98 6.90 -28.08
CA THR A 51 22.21 6.63 -26.65
C THR A 51 21.36 7.56 -25.78
N LEU A 52 21.36 8.87 -26.09
CA LEU A 52 20.60 9.84 -25.31
C LEU A 52 19.08 9.71 -25.47
N ARG A 53 18.58 9.26 -26.65
CA ARG A 53 17.16 8.98 -26.83
C ARG A 53 16.70 7.78 -26.02
N ASP A 54 17.47 6.70 -26.00
CA ASP A 54 17.18 5.52 -25.20
C ASP A 54 17.20 5.85 -23.71
N GLU A 55 18.20 6.60 -23.25
CA GLU A 55 18.28 7.08 -21.88
C GLU A 55 17.11 7.99 -21.51
N LEU A 56 16.75 8.93 -22.39
CA LEU A 56 15.61 9.82 -22.19
C LEU A 56 14.28 9.04 -22.06
N LEU A 57 14.09 8.01 -22.89
CA LEU A 57 12.95 7.12 -22.81
C LEU A 57 12.91 6.38 -21.48
N PHE A 58 14.05 5.82 -21.06
CA PHE A 58 14.16 5.11 -19.78
C PHE A 58 13.85 6.02 -18.59
N GLN A 59 14.40 7.23 -18.56
CA GLN A 59 14.16 8.20 -17.48
C GLN A 59 12.69 8.63 -17.43
N ARG A 60 12.08 8.95 -18.59
CA ARG A 60 10.66 9.34 -18.67
C ARG A 60 9.74 8.21 -18.23
N ALA A 61 10.01 6.98 -18.66
CA ALA A 61 9.23 5.81 -18.27
C ALA A 61 9.38 5.53 -16.76
N THR A 62 10.58 5.68 -16.21
CA THR A 62 10.82 5.54 -14.76
C THR A 62 10.02 6.57 -13.97
N GLN A 63 10.06 7.86 -14.37
CA GLN A 63 9.29 8.91 -13.71
C GLN A 63 7.78 8.75 -13.91
N ALA A 64 7.35 8.34 -15.11
CA ALA A 64 5.95 8.05 -15.40
C ALA A 64 5.40 6.93 -14.50
N TYR A 65 6.18 5.86 -14.29
CA TYR A 65 5.81 4.78 -13.38
C TYR A 65 5.67 5.26 -11.92
N LEU A 66 6.68 5.97 -11.40
CA LEU A 66 6.66 6.49 -10.02
C LEU A 66 5.50 7.48 -9.80
N TRP A 67 5.26 8.37 -10.77
CA TRP A 67 4.14 9.28 -10.75
C TRP A 67 2.80 8.54 -10.76
N ALA A 68 2.67 7.51 -11.60
CA ALA A 68 1.46 6.72 -11.75
C ALA A 68 1.29 5.60 -10.70
N LEU A 69 2.17 5.50 -9.71
CA LEU A 69 2.13 4.39 -8.74
C LEU A 69 0.76 4.18 -8.08
N PRO A 70 -0.03 5.22 -7.71
CA PRO A 70 -1.40 5.02 -7.23
C PRO A 70 -2.31 4.33 -8.25
N LEU A 71 -2.21 4.73 -9.52
CA LEU A 71 -2.96 4.10 -10.63
C LEU A 71 -2.50 2.66 -10.86
N ILE A 72 -1.19 2.42 -10.88
CA ILE A 72 -0.59 1.09 -11.06
C ILE A 72 -1.00 0.15 -9.91
N ASN A 73 -1.09 0.67 -8.68
CA ASN A 73 -1.61 -0.06 -7.53
C ASN A 73 -3.09 -0.43 -7.75
N THR A 74 -3.94 0.52 -8.14
CA THR A 74 -5.35 0.26 -8.48
C THR A 74 -5.48 -0.78 -9.61
N LEU A 75 -4.68 -0.63 -10.67
CA LEU A 75 -4.70 -1.55 -11.82
C LEU A 75 -4.26 -2.96 -11.43
N GLY A 76 -3.18 -3.09 -10.62
CA GLY A 76 -2.75 -4.39 -10.10
C GLY A 76 -3.84 -5.07 -9.30
N MET A 77 -4.49 -4.34 -8.40
CA MET A 77 -5.61 -4.84 -7.59
C MET A 77 -6.81 -5.23 -8.47
N LYS A 78 -7.22 -4.35 -9.39
CA LYS A 78 -8.36 -4.58 -10.29
C LYS A 78 -8.13 -5.78 -11.20
N VAL A 79 -7.04 -5.76 -11.98
CA VAL A 79 -6.74 -6.81 -12.97
C VAL A 79 -6.54 -8.16 -12.28
N GLY A 80 -5.83 -8.18 -11.14
CA GLY A 80 -5.63 -9.40 -10.36
C GLY A 80 -6.94 -9.99 -9.84
N SER A 81 -7.80 -9.15 -9.27
CA SER A 81 -9.11 -9.56 -8.75
C SER A 81 -10.04 -10.04 -9.88
N GLU A 82 -10.20 -9.24 -10.94
CA GLU A 82 -11.11 -9.55 -12.05
C GLU A 82 -10.72 -10.81 -12.81
N LYS A 83 -9.43 -11.10 -12.92
CA LYS A 83 -8.91 -12.34 -13.55
C LYS A 83 -9.36 -13.59 -12.80
N VAL A 84 -9.51 -13.53 -11.49
CA VAL A 84 -9.83 -14.69 -10.63
C VAL A 84 -11.32 -14.77 -10.33
N PHE A 85 -11.96 -13.64 -10.04
CA PHE A 85 -13.33 -13.59 -9.53
C PHE A 85 -14.35 -13.09 -10.55
N GLY A 86 -13.90 -12.58 -11.70
CA GLY A 86 -14.76 -11.97 -12.71
C GLY A 86 -14.87 -10.46 -12.56
N ALA A 87 -15.36 -9.81 -13.63
CA ALA A 87 -15.50 -8.37 -13.77
C ALA A 87 -16.97 -7.95 -13.86
N GLY A 88 -17.28 -6.74 -13.39
CA GLY A 88 -18.58 -6.10 -13.54
C GLY A 88 -19.09 -5.47 -12.24
N TYR A 89 -20.00 -4.49 -12.38
CA TYR A 89 -20.53 -3.75 -11.22
C TYR A 89 -21.21 -4.65 -10.16
N ASN A 90 -21.66 -5.83 -10.58
CA ASN A 90 -22.37 -6.79 -9.72
C ASN A 90 -21.45 -7.87 -9.14
N VAL A 91 -20.12 -7.80 -9.32
CA VAL A 91 -19.15 -8.76 -8.78
C VAL A 91 -18.40 -8.11 -7.63
N LEU A 92 -18.55 -8.67 -6.44
CA LEU A 92 -17.94 -8.16 -5.21
C LEU A 92 -17.33 -9.31 -4.42
N PRO A 93 -16.07 -9.69 -4.68
CA PRO A 93 -15.35 -10.72 -3.93
C PRO A 93 -15.29 -10.40 -2.44
N VAL A 94 -15.55 -11.40 -1.59
CA VAL A 94 -15.58 -11.30 -0.12
C VAL A 94 -14.63 -12.32 0.49
N TRP A 95 -13.75 -11.88 1.38
CA TRP A 95 -12.89 -12.78 2.17
C TRP A 95 -13.68 -13.32 3.37
N LYS A 96 -14.58 -14.30 3.09
CA LYS A 96 -15.59 -14.79 4.06
C LYS A 96 -14.99 -15.48 5.29
N LYS A 97 -13.74 -15.98 5.18
CA LYS A 97 -12.98 -16.60 6.28
C LYS A 97 -11.76 -15.77 6.71
N ARG A 98 -11.83 -14.46 6.52
CA ARG A 98 -10.72 -13.50 6.69
C ARG A 98 -9.72 -13.56 5.52
N LEU A 99 -8.94 -12.50 5.36
CA LEU A 99 -7.91 -12.41 4.34
C LEU A 99 -6.61 -13.02 4.87
N ASP A 100 -6.08 -14.00 4.15
CA ASP A 100 -4.85 -14.72 4.47
C ASP A 100 -3.69 -14.34 3.52
N ALA A 101 -2.51 -14.92 3.75
CA ALA A 101 -1.31 -14.63 2.97
C ALA A 101 -1.33 -15.15 1.51
N LYS A 102 -2.37 -15.88 1.08
CA LYS A 102 -2.55 -16.28 -0.33
C LYS A 102 -3.05 -15.13 -1.20
N THR A 103 -3.66 -14.12 -0.58
CA THR A 103 -3.99 -12.87 -1.23
C THR A 103 -2.79 -11.95 -1.16
N LEU A 104 -2.09 -11.78 -2.28
CA LEU A 104 -0.99 -10.84 -2.40
C LEU A 104 -1.55 -9.44 -2.66
N VAL A 105 -1.68 -8.64 -1.63
CA VAL A 105 -2.06 -7.22 -1.66
C VAL A 105 -1.24 -6.48 -0.62
N THR A 106 -0.96 -5.21 -0.84
CA THR A 106 -0.08 -4.43 0.04
C THR A 106 -0.73 -4.20 1.41
N THR A 107 -0.08 -4.63 2.47
CA THR A 107 -0.46 -4.46 3.90
C THR A 107 -1.92 -4.77 4.24
N PRO A 108 -2.43 -5.95 3.83
CA PRO A 108 -3.79 -6.34 4.15
C PRO A 108 -3.99 -6.47 5.67
N ASN A 109 -5.25 -6.46 6.07
CA ASN A 109 -5.65 -6.69 7.44
C ASN A 109 -6.48 -7.98 7.52
N SER A 110 -6.13 -8.87 8.44
CA SER A 110 -6.87 -10.11 8.67
C SER A 110 -7.92 -10.02 9.80
N ASP A 111 -8.10 -8.83 10.40
CA ASP A 111 -8.92 -8.66 11.61
C ASP A 111 -10.34 -8.15 11.33
N VAL A 112 -10.72 -8.04 10.05
CA VAL A 112 -12.06 -7.67 9.58
C VAL A 112 -12.43 -8.51 8.37
N ILE A 113 -13.71 -8.57 8.03
CA ILE A 113 -14.16 -9.13 6.75
C ILE A 113 -14.11 -8.04 5.69
N TYR A 114 -13.39 -8.29 4.61
CA TYR A 114 -13.26 -7.39 3.47
C TYR A 114 -14.10 -7.83 2.28
N ALA A 115 -14.56 -6.84 1.52
CA ALA A 115 -14.98 -7.01 0.14
C ALA A 115 -14.36 -5.90 -0.72
N MET A 116 -13.88 -6.26 -1.90
CA MET A 116 -13.19 -5.36 -2.82
C MET A 116 -13.74 -5.56 -4.24
N GLY A 117 -14.37 -4.54 -4.80
CA GLY A 117 -14.92 -4.57 -6.15
C GLY A 117 -14.56 -3.32 -6.95
N TYR A 118 -14.64 -3.43 -8.25
CA TYR A 118 -14.33 -2.34 -9.18
C TYR A 118 -15.50 -2.14 -10.12
N VAL A 119 -15.93 -0.89 -10.28
CA VAL A 119 -16.98 -0.53 -11.22
C VAL A 119 -16.44 0.42 -12.28
N ASP A 120 -17.04 0.40 -13.46
CA ASP A 120 -16.67 1.23 -14.60
C ASP A 120 -17.87 2.10 -14.99
N LEU A 121 -17.87 3.36 -14.53
CA LEU A 121 -18.94 4.32 -14.79
C LEU A 121 -18.99 4.76 -16.26
N GLY A 122 -17.89 4.63 -17.00
CA GLY A 122 -17.86 4.92 -18.43
C GLY A 122 -18.62 3.88 -19.25
N LYS A 123 -18.60 2.62 -18.78
CA LYS A 123 -19.29 1.49 -19.41
C LYS A 123 -20.73 1.34 -18.92
N ASP A 124 -20.93 1.40 -17.58
CA ASP A 124 -22.20 1.03 -16.96
C ASP A 124 -23.07 2.27 -16.63
N GLY A 125 -22.53 3.49 -16.85
CA GLY A 125 -23.20 4.75 -16.51
C GLY A 125 -23.22 5.03 -15.01
N ALA A 126 -24.17 5.88 -14.60
CA ALA A 126 -24.39 6.18 -13.18
C ALA A 126 -24.85 4.92 -12.44
N LEU A 127 -24.20 4.61 -11.32
CA LEU A 127 -24.49 3.43 -10.49
C LEU A 127 -24.95 3.83 -9.09
N VAL A 128 -25.87 3.08 -8.51
CA VAL A 128 -26.27 3.19 -7.10
C VAL A 128 -25.62 2.03 -6.34
N PHE A 129 -24.84 2.36 -5.34
CA PHE A 129 -24.40 1.43 -4.31
C PHE A 129 -25.36 1.57 -3.11
N GLU A 130 -26.11 0.53 -2.80
CA GLU A 130 -27.04 0.47 -1.66
C GLU A 130 -26.38 -0.30 -0.51
N ALA A 131 -26.06 0.41 0.57
CA ALA A 131 -25.39 -0.13 1.75
C ALA A 131 -26.38 -0.41 2.88
N PRO A 132 -26.29 -1.57 3.55
CA PRO A 132 -27.06 -1.83 4.77
C PRO A 132 -26.54 -1.01 5.96
N PRO A 133 -27.35 -0.83 7.02
CA PRO A 133 -26.90 -0.20 8.26
C PRO A 133 -25.67 -0.93 8.86
N ASN A 134 -24.77 -0.16 9.47
CA ASN A 134 -23.53 -0.62 10.12
C ASN A 134 -22.42 -1.15 9.18
N LEU A 135 -22.65 -1.22 7.88
CA LEU A 135 -21.59 -1.48 6.93
C LEU A 135 -20.62 -0.30 6.91
N GLN A 136 -19.32 -0.58 6.81
CA GLN A 136 -18.33 0.45 6.60
C GLN A 136 -17.63 0.25 5.25
N GLY A 137 -17.22 1.34 4.63
CA GLY A 137 -16.54 1.28 3.36
C GLY A 137 -15.92 2.60 2.94
N ILE A 138 -15.27 2.55 1.80
CA ILE A 138 -14.63 3.69 1.16
C ILE A 138 -14.90 3.59 -0.34
N LEU A 139 -15.33 4.68 -0.96
CA LEU A 139 -15.53 4.81 -2.41
C LEU A 139 -14.39 5.69 -2.96
N LEU A 140 -13.55 5.12 -3.80
CA LEU A 140 -12.31 5.73 -4.26
C LEU A 140 -12.30 5.79 -5.79
N ASP A 141 -11.69 6.85 -6.33
CA ASP A 141 -11.44 6.97 -7.76
C ASP A 141 -10.26 6.10 -8.22
N ALA A 142 -9.90 6.16 -9.51
CA ALA A 142 -8.76 5.42 -10.07
C ALA A 142 -7.42 5.71 -9.38
N TRP A 143 -7.25 6.91 -8.82
CA TRP A 143 -6.07 7.32 -8.05
C TRP A 143 -6.12 6.88 -6.58
N GLN A 144 -7.15 6.15 -6.19
CA GLN A 144 -7.47 5.82 -4.80
C GLN A 144 -7.70 7.08 -3.92
N ARG A 145 -8.19 8.15 -4.53
CA ARG A 145 -8.63 9.34 -3.80
C ARG A 145 -10.08 9.17 -3.40
N PRO A 146 -10.46 9.53 -2.17
CA PRO A 146 -11.85 9.48 -1.74
C PRO A 146 -12.72 10.40 -2.61
N ILE A 147 -13.79 9.85 -3.16
CA ILE A 147 -14.69 10.60 -4.04
C ILE A 147 -15.48 11.61 -3.19
N PRO A 148 -15.52 12.90 -3.56
CA PRO A 148 -16.28 13.90 -2.83
C PRO A 148 -17.78 13.67 -2.93
N VAL A 149 -18.50 13.95 -1.84
CA VAL A 149 -19.98 14.00 -1.79
C VAL A 149 -20.43 15.41 -2.11
N ASP A 150 -21.53 15.57 -2.82
CA ASP A 150 -22.12 16.88 -3.06
C ASP A 150 -22.31 17.65 -1.74
N GLY A 151 -21.92 18.93 -1.74
CA GLY A 151 -21.87 19.75 -0.53
C GLY A 151 -20.53 19.72 0.24
N GLY A 152 -19.56 18.89 -0.17
CA GLY A 152 -18.15 19.00 0.22
C GLY A 152 -17.79 18.65 1.67
N LYS A 153 -18.71 18.01 2.42
CA LYS A 153 -18.48 17.67 3.85
C LYS A 153 -17.93 16.26 4.07
N PHE A 154 -18.13 15.37 3.11
CA PHE A 154 -17.71 13.97 3.19
C PHE A 154 -16.94 13.56 1.94
N PHE A 155 -16.02 12.60 2.10
CA PHE A 155 -15.14 12.16 1.05
C PHE A 155 -14.94 10.64 1.12
N GLY A 156 -15.61 9.90 0.25
CA GLY A 156 -15.45 8.47 0.07
C GLY A 156 -16.02 7.58 1.18
N ASP A 157 -16.06 8.03 2.42
CA ASP A 157 -16.48 7.20 3.55
C ASP A 157 -17.96 6.80 3.44
N VAL A 158 -18.22 5.51 3.74
CA VAL A 158 -19.53 4.87 3.93
C VAL A 158 -19.60 4.36 5.36
N GLY A 159 -20.76 4.45 6.00
CA GLY A 159 -20.98 4.02 7.38
C GLY A 159 -20.75 5.13 8.39
N LEU A 160 -20.29 4.80 9.60
CA LEU A 160 -20.22 5.75 10.71
C LEU A 160 -19.42 7.04 10.40
N PRO A 161 -18.29 7.01 9.65
CA PRO A 161 -17.58 8.24 9.26
C PRO A 161 -18.21 8.94 8.05
N GLY A 162 -19.12 8.29 7.35
CA GLY A 162 -19.76 8.78 6.13
C GLY A 162 -21.01 9.62 6.33
N PRO A 163 -21.63 10.07 5.23
CA PRO A 163 -22.84 10.90 5.28
C PRO A 163 -24.05 10.18 5.84
N ASP A 164 -24.09 8.86 5.76
CA ASP A 164 -25.16 8.00 6.31
C ASP A 164 -25.06 7.80 7.82
N ALA A 165 -23.96 8.21 8.44
CA ALA A 165 -23.69 8.06 9.87
C ALA A 165 -23.99 6.64 10.41
N GLY A 166 -23.69 5.61 9.57
CA GLY A 166 -23.90 4.20 9.89
C GLY A 166 -25.33 3.69 9.74
N LYS A 167 -26.24 4.49 9.21
CA LYS A 167 -27.65 4.09 9.00
C LYS A 167 -27.85 3.33 7.68
N GLY A 168 -26.81 3.28 6.85
CA GLY A 168 -26.89 2.78 5.48
C GLY A 168 -27.64 3.75 4.56
N GLY A 169 -27.85 3.36 3.32
CA GLY A 169 -28.54 4.19 2.33
C GLY A 169 -28.07 3.96 0.91
N LYS A 170 -28.45 4.87 0.03
CA LYS A 170 -28.11 4.84 -1.40
C LYS A 170 -26.99 5.83 -1.68
N PHE A 171 -25.89 5.32 -2.19
CA PHE A 171 -24.70 6.07 -2.58
C PHE A 171 -24.64 6.12 -4.11
N LEU A 172 -24.97 7.27 -4.69
CA LEU A 172 -25.03 7.45 -6.14
C LEU A 172 -23.66 7.84 -6.69
N LEU A 173 -23.05 6.95 -7.45
CA LEU A 173 -21.80 7.14 -8.15
C LEU A 173 -22.06 7.71 -9.55
N LEU A 174 -21.63 8.93 -9.79
CA LEU A 174 -21.79 9.62 -11.06
C LEU A 174 -20.47 9.66 -11.85
N PRO A 175 -20.48 9.34 -13.16
CA PRO A 175 -19.29 9.48 -14.00
C PRO A 175 -18.89 10.96 -14.19
N PRO A 176 -17.64 11.21 -14.64
CA PRO A 176 -17.22 12.56 -15.02
C PRO A 176 -18.17 13.22 -16.00
N GLY A 177 -18.55 14.49 -15.75
CA GLY A 177 -19.40 15.25 -16.66
C GLY A 177 -20.89 14.84 -16.66
N TYR A 178 -21.34 14.02 -15.71
CA TYR A 178 -22.77 13.64 -15.65
C TYR A 178 -23.69 14.86 -15.49
N ALA A 179 -24.65 14.99 -16.42
CA ALA A 179 -25.62 16.08 -16.48
C ALA A 179 -27.08 15.60 -16.32
N GLY A 180 -27.29 14.31 -16.04
CA GLY A 180 -28.62 13.75 -15.86
C GLY A 180 -29.29 14.12 -14.53
N ALA A 181 -30.54 13.71 -14.36
CA ALA A 181 -31.27 13.90 -13.12
C ALA A 181 -30.64 13.14 -11.94
N VAL A 182 -30.67 13.72 -10.77
CA VAL A 182 -30.15 13.17 -9.51
C VAL A 182 -31.30 13.00 -8.53
N PRO A 183 -31.60 11.77 -8.05
CA PRO A 183 -32.61 11.52 -7.03
C PRO A 183 -32.27 12.20 -5.69
N GLU A 184 -33.29 12.72 -4.98
CA GLU A 184 -33.11 13.41 -3.70
C GLU A 184 -32.77 12.45 -2.53
N ASP A 185 -33.07 11.16 -2.67
CA ASP A 185 -32.87 10.12 -1.65
C ASP A 185 -31.52 9.44 -1.69
N CYS A 186 -30.53 10.05 -2.37
CA CYS A 186 -29.19 9.51 -2.54
C CYS A 186 -28.11 10.43 -1.98
N PHE A 187 -27.06 9.85 -1.40
CA PHE A 187 -25.80 10.53 -1.19
C PHE A 187 -25.03 10.54 -2.51
N VAL A 188 -24.76 11.73 -3.06
CA VAL A 188 -24.24 11.88 -4.41
C VAL A 188 -22.72 11.99 -4.42
N TYR A 189 -22.06 11.05 -5.07
CA TYR A 189 -20.62 10.97 -5.25
C TYR A 189 -20.26 11.23 -6.72
N ARG A 190 -19.68 12.41 -7.00
CA ARG A 190 -19.24 12.77 -8.34
C ARG A 190 -17.80 12.30 -8.54
N SER A 191 -17.65 11.16 -9.19
CA SER A 191 -16.33 10.62 -9.46
C SER A 191 -15.58 11.45 -10.49
N PRO A 192 -14.31 11.80 -10.25
CA PRO A 192 -13.47 12.43 -11.27
C PRO A 192 -12.95 11.44 -12.32
N THR A 193 -13.12 10.13 -12.09
CA THR A 193 -12.74 9.06 -13.02
C THR A 193 -13.87 8.07 -13.23
N ASN A 194 -13.86 7.35 -14.35
CA ASN A 194 -14.83 6.29 -14.64
C ASN A 194 -14.61 5.04 -13.78
N THR A 195 -13.34 4.72 -13.51
CA THR A 195 -12.98 3.61 -12.62
C THR A 195 -13.21 4.02 -11.16
N VAL A 196 -14.02 3.23 -10.44
CA VAL A 196 -14.27 3.41 -9.00
C VAL A 196 -13.94 2.12 -8.26
N PHE A 197 -13.18 2.24 -7.17
CA PHE A 197 -12.90 1.16 -6.24
C PHE A 197 -13.89 1.20 -5.08
N VAL A 198 -14.69 0.14 -4.95
CA VAL A 198 -15.64 -0.08 -3.86
C VAL A 198 -14.98 -1.00 -2.83
N PHE A 199 -14.56 -0.42 -1.73
CA PHE A 199 -13.85 -1.13 -0.66
C PHE A 199 -14.70 -1.18 0.60
N LEU A 200 -15.18 -2.37 0.96
CA LEU A 200 -16.07 -2.57 2.09
C LEU A 200 -15.41 -3.40 3.20
N ARG A 201 -15.83 -3.15 4.43
CA ARG A 201 -15.41 -3.91 5.60
C ARG A 201 -16.54 -4.09 6.60
N ALA A 202 -16.62 -5.28 7.18
CA ALA A 202 -17.53 -5.58 8.28
C ALA A 202 -16.72 -6.09 9.48
N PHE A 203 -17.08 -5.60 10.68
CA PHE A 203 -16.46 -6.03 11.92
C PHE A 203 -17.16 -7.27 12.46
N TYR A 204 -16.41 -8.21 12.99
CA TYR A 204 -16.90 -9.34 13.76
C TYR A 204 -16.48 -9.20 15.23
N GLN A 205 -17.22 -9.80 16.14
CA GLN A 205 -16.88 -9.82 17.56
C GLN A 205 -16.10 -11.09 17.95
N ASP A 206 -16.53 -12.23 17.39
CA ASP A 206 -15.91 -13.53 17.62
C ASP A 206 -15.22 -14.02 16.33
N PRO A 207 -13.90 -14.28 16.35
CA PRO A 207 -13.18 -14.79 15.19
C PRO A 207 -13.63 -16.20 14.76
N ASN A 208 -14.36 -16.93 15.61
CA ASN A 208 -14.94 -18.23 15.29
C ASN A 208 -16.35 -18.14 14.69
N ASN A 209 -16.96 -16.95 14.69
CA ASN A 209 -18.28 -16.71 14.10
C ASN A 209 -18.29 -15.45 13.22
N LEU A 210 -18.00 -15.65 11.95
CA LEU A 210 -17.89 -14.56 10.95
C LEU A 210 -19.21 -14.36 10.16
N THR A 211 -20.21 -15.20 10.39
CA THR A 211 -21.45 -15.29 9.59
C THR A 211 -22.16 -13.94 9.50
N THR A 212 -22.33 -13.25 10.63
CA THR A 212 -23.03 -11.95 10.68
C THR A 212 -22.29 -10.87 9.87
N ALA A 213 -20.95 -10.84 9.95
CA ALA A 213 -20.14 -9.87 9.22
C ALA A 213 -20.18 -10.13 7.71
N VAL A 214 -20.13 -11.40 7.30
CA VAL A 214 -20.28 -11.81 5.90
C VAL A 214 -21.65 -11.44 5.38
N ALA A 215 -22.72 -11.84 6.09
CA ALA A 215 -24.09 -11.55 5.72
C ALA A 215 -24.39 -10.04 5.62
N LEU A 216 -23.73 -9.21 6.43
CA LEU A 216 -23.83 -7.76 6.35
C LEU A 216 -23.31 -7.24 4.99
N ILE A 217 -22.16 -7.71 4.53
CA ILE A 217 -21.63 -7.34 3.22
C ILE A 217 -22.54 -7.85 2.09
N GLU A 218 -23.05 -9.08 2.19
CA GLU A 218 -23.88 -9.70 1.16
C GLU A 218 -25.27 -9.07 1.01
N GLN A 219 -25.68 -8.20 1.94
CA GLN A 219 -26.86 -7.35 1.79
C GLN A 219 -26.64 -6.16 0.85
N SER A 220 -25.40 -5.84 0.51
CA SER A 220 -25.07 -4.74 -0.42
C SER A 220 -25.64 -5.01 -1.82
N ARG A 221 -26.01 -3.93 -2.51
CA ARG A 221 -26.46 -3.98 -3.91
C ARG A 221 -25.75 -2.90 -4.71
N ILE A 222 -25.38 -3.22 -5.94
CA ILE A 222 -24.91 -2.24 -6.93
C ILE A 222 -25.76 -2.43 -8.18
N TYR A 223 -26.30 -1.34 -8.72
CA TYR A 223 -27.17 -1.39 -9.89
C TYR A 223 -27.14 -0.06 -10.65
N PRO A 224 -27.45 -0.06 -11.97
CA PRO A 224 -27.59 1.16 -12.76
C PRO A 224 -28.72 2.05 -12.22
N LEU A 225 -28.50 3.37 -12.20
CA LEU A 225 -29.46 4.34 -11.64
C LEU A 225 -30.90 4.14 -12.12
N ASN A 226 -31.07 3.86 -13.42
CA ASN A 226 -32.38 3.67 -14.04
C ASN A 226 -32.71 2.18 -14.27
N GLY A 227 -32.06 1.25 -13.57
CA GLY A 227 -32.16 -0.17 -13.87
C GLY A 227 -32.20 -1.09 -12.66
N ARG A 228 -32.75 -0.66 -11.51
CA ARG A 228 -32.79 -1.50 -10.31
C ARG A 228 -33.51 -2.83 -10.53
N GLU A 229 -34.67 -2.79 -11.22
CA GLU A 229 -35.51 -3.96 -11.49
C GLU A 229 -34.88 -4.93 -12.50
N THR A 230 -34.03 -4.44 -13.39
CA THR A 230 -33.39 -5.20 -14.46
C THR A 230 -31.92 -5.46 -14.20
N ALA A 231 -31.40 -5.05 -13.02
CA ALA A 231 -30.00 -5.21 -12.67
C ALA A 231 -29.62 -6.69 -12.57
N ARG A 232 -28.39 -6.98 -12.97
CA ARG A 232 -27.81 -8.31 -12.77
C ARG A 232 -27.73 -8.61 -11.27
N PRO A 233 -28.06 -9.84 -10.83
CA PRO A 233 -27.90 -10.24 -9.43
C PRO A 233 -26.48 -10.03 -8.94
N MET A 234 -26.33 -9.57 -7.69
CA MET A 234 -25.02 -9.49 -7.07
C MET A 234 -24.37 -10.87 -6.92
N GLN A 235 -23.08 -10.92 -7.16
CA GLN A 235 -22.25 -12.09 -6.97
C GLN A 235 -21.21 -11.76 -5.89
N PHE A 236 -21.11 -12.65 -4.90
CA PHE A 236 -20.17 -12.53 -3.78
C PHE A 236 -19.24 -13.74 -3.72
N PRO A 237 -18.26 -13.87 -4.67
CA PRO A 237 -17.30 -14.95 -4.65
C PRO A 237 -16.56 -15.00 -3.31
N ASP A 238 -16.35 -16.20 -2.75
CA ASP A 238 -15.49 -16.38 -1.58
C ASP A 238 -14.02 -16.30 -2.01
N ALA A 239 -13.37 -15.22 -1.64
CA ALA A 239 -11.97 -14.97 -1.94
C ALA A 239 -11.01 -15.56 -0.89
N SER A 240 -11.54 -16.15 0.20
CA SER A 240 -10.72 -16.68 1.29
C SER A 240 -9.94 -17.92 0.84
N GLY A 241 -8.64 -17.93 1.07
CA GLY A 241 -7.78 -19.06 0.73
C GLY A 241 -7.52 -19.22 -0.77
N VAL A 242 -8.01 -18.29 -1.61
CA VAL A 242 -7.81 -18.30 -3.06
C VAL A 242 -6.53 -17.53 -3.38
N PRO A 243 -5.55 -18.15 -4.10
CA PRO A 243 -4.38 -17.43 -4.56
C PRO A 243 -4.76 -16.35 -5.57
N VAL A 244 -4.47 -15.10 -5.22
CA VAL A 244 -4.71 -13.95 -6.09
C VAL A 244 -3.59 -12.92 -5.91
N ASN A 245 -3.08 -12.40 -7.03
CA ASN A 245 -2.06 -11.34 -7.02
C ASN A 245 -2.72 -10.01 -7.35
N MET A 246 -2.80 -9.15 -6.36
CA MET A 246 -3.35 -7.79 -6.39
C MET A 246 -2.28 -6.74 -6.04
N LEU A 247 -0.99 -7.09 -6.16
CA LEU A 247 0.11 -6.15 -5.95
C LEU A 247 0.25 -5.18 -7.11
N PRO A 248 0.91 -4.01 -6.92
CA PRO A 248 1.27 -3.13 -8.02
C PRO A 248 2.04 -3.89 -9.10
N ILE A 249 1.69 -3.63 -10.36
CA ILE A 249 2.34 -4.28 -11.52
C ILE A 249 3.78 -3.81 -11.59
N SER A 250 4.76 -4.71 -11.40
CA SER A 250 6.18 -4.36 -11.20
C SER A 250 7.07 -4.50 -12.44
N ASP A 251 6.46 -4.69 -13.62
CA ASP A 251 7.16 -4.84 -14.90
C ASP A 251 6.54 -3.96 -16.00
N GLY A 252 7.03 -4.08 -17.23
CA GLY A 252 6.60 -3.28 -18.37
C GLY A 252 5.11 -3.41 -18.74
N THR A 253 4.42 -4.45 -18.28
CA THR A 253 2.97 -4.60 -18.50
C THR A 253 2.15 -3.53 -17.76
N ALA A 254 2.74 -2.85 -16.77
CA ALA A 254 2.15 -1.67 -16.14
C ALA A 254 1.79 -0.59 -17.17
N PHE A 255 2.62 -0.39 -18.18
CA PHE A 255 2.37 0.61 -19.23
C PHE A 255 1.23 0.19 -20.18
N ASP A 256 1.04 -1.11 -20.42
CA ASP A 256 -0.09 -1.61 -21.20
C ASP A 256 -1.41 -1.36 -20.45
N GLU A 257 -1.43 -1.58 -19.14
CA GLU A 257 -2.62 -1.32 -18.31
C GLU A 257 -2.87 0.19 -18.14
N LEU A 258 -1.81 1.01 -17.98
CA LEU A 258 -1.94 2.48 -18.00
C LEU A 258 -2.50 2.98 -19.32
N LYS A 259 -2.11 2.39 -20.44
CA LYS A 259 -2.67 2.74 -21.76
C LYS A 259 -4.18 2.48 -21.81
N LYS A 260 -4.64 1.33 -21.32
CA LYS A 260 -6.09 1.02 -21.26
C LYS A 260 -6.83 2.03 -20.38
N LEU A 261 -6.24 2.40 -19.25
CA LEU A 261 -6.82 3.39 -18.35
C LEU A 261 -6.90 4.78 -19.01
N VAL A 262 -5.85 5.23 -19.69
CA VAL A 262 -5.86 6.49 -20.45
C VAL A 262 -6.93 6.49 -21.55
N GLU A 263 -7.19 5.36 -22.20
CA GLU A 263 -8.28 5.25 -23.17
C GLU A 263 -9.64 5.42 -22.52
N SER A 264 -9.88 4.79 -21.37
CA SER A 264 -11.19 4.82 -20.71
C SER A 264 -11.45 6.14 -19.98
N GLU A 265 -10.43 6.73 -19.33
CA GLU A 265 -10.59 7.94 -18.50
C GLU A 265 -10.41 9.25 -19.31
N GLY A 266 -9.48 9.25 -20.25
CA GLY A 266 -9.21 10.41 -21.12
C GLY A 266 -8.60 11.60 -20.37
N ALA A 267 -8.98 12.80 -20.81
CA ALA A 267 -8.39 14.06 -20.34
C ALA A 267 -8.67 14.39 -18.85
N THR A 268 -9.66 13.73 -18.25
CA THR A 268 -10.01 13.95 -16.84
C THR A 268 -9.08 13.18 -15.87
N LEU A 269 -8.26 12.26 -16.40
CA LEU A 269 -7.38 11.41 -15.59
C LEU A 269 -6.33 12.23 -14.84
N ALA A 270 -5.70 13.20 -15.52
CA ALA A 270 -4.63 14.03 -14.98
C ALA A 270 -4.53 15.39 -15.70
N ASP A 271 -3.65 16.26 -15.20
CA ASP A 271 -3.32 17.53 -15.86
C ASP A 271 -2.59 17.31 -17.20
N PRO A 272 -2.59 18.30 -18.12
CA PRO A 272 -1.98 18.17 -19.44
C PRO A 272 -0.49 17.82 -19.43
N ASP A 273 0.30 18.34 -18.48
CA ASP A 273 1.74 18.09 -18.41
C ASP A 273 2.00 16.62 -18.02
N SER A 274 1.25 16.08 -17.08
CA SER A 274 1.31 14.67 -16.67
C SER A 274 0.87 13.74 -17.80
N LEU A 275 -0.20 14.08 -18.53
CA LEU A 275 -0.61 13.34 -19.74
C LEU A 275 0.45 13.46 -20.84
N GLY A 276 1.12 14.63 -20.97
CA GLY A 276 2.25 14.85 -21.86
C GLY A 276 3.45 13.95 -21.54
N MET A 277 3.73 13.72 -20.27
CA MET A 277 4.76 12.76 -19.83
C MET A 277 4.42 11.34 -20.31
N LEU A 278 3.18 10.89 -20.15
CA LEU A 278 2.72 9.59 -20.66
C LEU A 278 2.78 9.53 -22.20
N ALA A 279 2.36 10.59 -22.90
CA ALA A 279 2.43 10.68 -24.35
C ALA A 279 3.88 10.58 -24.85
N SER A 280 4.85 11.12 -24.11
CA SER A 280 6.27 11.07 -24.47
C SER A 280 6.90 9.67 -24.44
N ILE A 281 6.22 8.69 -23.84
CA ILE A 281 6.58 7.27 -23.85
C ILE A 281 5.60 6.44 -24.73
N GLY A 282 4.76 7.10 -25.53
CA GLY A 282 3.82 6.48 -26.46
C GLY A 282 2.43 6.20 -25.88
N ILE A 283 2.11 6.64 -24.67
CA ILE A 283 0.80 6.41 -24.05
C ILE A 283 -0.05 7.67 -24.18
N ALA A 284 -0.91 7.72 -25.21
CA ALA A 284 -1.84 8.82 -25.43
C ALA A 284 -3.21 8.28 -25.86
N LYS A 285 -4.31 8.96 -25.47
CA LYS A 285 -5.68 8.58 -25.87
C LYS A 285 -5.85 8.64 -27.39
N GLY A 286 -6.50 7.63 -27.96
CA GLY A 286 -6.77 7.55 -29.39
C GLY A 286 -5.53 7.21 -30.25
N GLN A 287 -4.37 6.97 -29.66
CA GLN A 287 -3.16 6.58 -30.38
C GLN A 287 -2.80 5.11 -30.08
N PRO A 288 -2.35 4.33 -31.08
CA PRO A 288 -1.90 2.95 -30.82
C PRO A 288 -0.67 2.95 -29.89
N PHE A 289 -0.64 2.00 -28.97
CA PHE A 289 0.55 1.73 -28.15
C PHE A 289 1.15 0.39 -28.58
N ALA A 290 2.05 0.45 -29.55
CA ALA A 290 2.70 -0.71 -30.16
C ALA A 290 4.23 -0.52 -30.18
N PRO A 291 4.89 -0.43 -29.00
CA PRO A 291 6.33 -0.26 -28.93
C PRO A 291 7.05 -1.45 -29.59
N ASP A 292 8.12 -1.17 -30.35
CA ASP A 292 9.00 -2.19 -30.88
C ASP A 292 9.72 -2.97 -29.77
N ALA A 293 10.43 -4.03 -30.13
CA ALA A 293 11.10 -4.91 -29.15
C ALA A 293 12.11 -4.16 -28.28
N LYS A 294 12.85 -3.20 -28.84
CA LYS A 294 13.83 -2.39 -28.11
C LYS A 294 13.14 -1.46 -27.13
N THR A 295 12.15 -0.71 -27.59
CA THR A 295 11.34 0.19 -26.76
C THR A 295 10.67 -0.57 -25.62
N ARG A 296 10.09 -1.74 -25.90
CA ARG A 296 9.46 -2.60 -24.89
C ARG A 296 10.45 -3.05 -23.81
N ALA A 297 11.67 -3.42 -24.21
CA ALA A 297 12.72 -3.79 -23.26
C ALA A 297 13.12 -2.59 -22.35
N ILE A 298 13.25 -1.38 -22.92
CA ILE A 298 13.54 -0.18 -22.13
C ILE A 298 12.41 0.12 -21.14
N LEU A 299 11.16 0.05 -21.58
CA LEU A 299 9.99 0.25 -20.71
C LEU A 299 9.95 -0.79 -19.58
N ASP A 300 10.22 -2.06 -19.87
CA ASP A 300 10.27 -3.13 -18.86
C ASP A 300 11.36 -2.87 -17.81
N HIS A 301 12.57 -2.53 -18.26
CA HIS A 301 13.65 -2.16 -17.35
C HIS A 301 13.33 -0.91 -16.52
N ALA A 302 12.66 0.09 -17.10
CA ALA A 302 12.23 1.29 -16.41
C ALA A 302 11.21 0.98 -15.31
N ALA A 303 10.19 0.17 -15.60
CA ALA A 303 9.18 -0.24 -14.62
C ALA A 303 9.81 -1.02 -13.46
N LYS A 304 10.65 -2.02 -13.74
CA LYS A 304 11.37 -2.80 -12.72
C LYS A 304 12.29 -1.93 -11.86
N THR A 305 12.96 -0.95 -12.47
CA THR A 305 13.82 -0.01 -11.75
C THR A 305 12.99 0.92 -10.87
N ALA A 306 11.93 1.50 -11.41
CA ALA A 306 11.02 2.37 -10.67
C ALA A 306 10.35 1.66 -9.48
N TYR A 307 9.94 0.40 -9.67
CA TYR A 307 9.43 -0.43 -8.58
C TYR A 307 10.46 -0.59 -7.46
N LYS A 308 11.74 -0.86 -7.79
CA LYS A 308 12.81 -0.92 -6.78
C LYS A 308 13.04 0.44 -6.10
N MET A 309 13.01 1.55 -6.87
CA MET A 309 13.12 2.90 -6.31
C MET A 309 11.99 3.21 -5.35
N SER A 310 10.75 2.82 -5.68
CA SER A 310 9.62 2.98 -4.77
C SER A 310 9.82 2.19 -3.47
N ARG A 311 10.44 0.99 -3.53
CA ARG A 311 10.79 0.23 -2.32
C ARG A 311 11.86 0.90 -1.49
N VAL A 312 12.87 1.56 -2.11
CA VAL A 312 13.86 2.35 -1.37
C VAL A 312 13.16 3.45 -0.58
N ILE A 313 12.35 4.28 -1.26
CA ILE A 313 11.57 5.34 -0.62
C ILE A 313 10.64 4.75 0.47
N GLY A 314 10.01 3.61 0.20
CA GLY A 314 9.05 2.97 1.10
C GLY A 314 9.62 2.47 2.44
N PHE A 315 10.95 2.33 2.56
CA PHE A 315 11.63 1.96 3.82
C PHE A 315 12.23 3.15 4.55
N GLU A 316 12.16 4.36 3.99
CA GLU A 316 12.73 5.54 4.63
C GLU A 316 11.91 5.98 5.84
N GLU A 317 12.61 6.33 6.94
CA GLU A 317 12.02 6.94 8.14
C GLU A 317 11.83 8.46 8.00
N GLU A 318 12.36 9.03 6.92
CA GLU A 318 12.27 10.44 6.58
C GLU A 318 11.99 10.59 5.08
N VAL A 319 11.04 11.42 4.72
CA VAL A 319 10.67 11.68 3.33
C VAL A 319 10.59 13.20 3.12
N ALA A 320 11.25 13.69 2.09
CA ALA A 320 11.31 15.12 1.74
C ALA A 320 11.69 16.02 2.94
N GLY A 321 12.67 15.60 3.74
CA GLY A 321 13.16 16.32 4.92
C GLY A 321 12.22 16.29 6.13
N ARG A 322 11.23 15.40 6.11
CA ARG A 322 10.24 15.24 7.17
C ARG A 322 10.33 13.86 7.80
N SER A 323 10.54 13.82 9.11
CA SER A 323 10.50 12.55 9.86
C SER A 323 9.09 11.98 9.87
N LEU A 324 8.99 10.68 9.59
CA LEU A 324 7.74 9.91 9.69
C LEU A 324 7.55 9.26 11.05
N ARG A 325 8.50 9.44 11.99
CA ARG A 325 8.42 8.85 13.32
C ARG A 325 7.23 9.42 14.09
N MET A 326 6.42 8.54 14.62
CA MET A 326 5.29 8.91 15.47
C MET A 326 5.74 9.47 16.81
N TYR A 327 6.85 8.93 17.35
CA TYR A 327 7.48 9.33 18.61
C TYR A 327 8.95 9.61 18.38
N PRO A 328 9.52 10.71 18.90
CA PRO A 328 10.93 11.04 18.70
C PRO A 328 11.90 9.98 19.28
N ASP A 329 11.46 9.28 20.32
CA ASP A 329 12.21 8.28 21.10
C ASP A 329 11.87 6.82 20.73
N ARG A 330 11.16 6.58 19.61
CA ARG A 330 10.77 5.25 19.14
C ARG A 330 10.99 5.11 17.64
N ARG A 331 11.08 3.86 17.18
CA ARG A 331 11.25 3.49 15.77
C ARG A 331 9.94 3.35 14.98
N TRP A 332 8.81 3.54 15.65
CA TRP A 332 7.51 3.44 15.01
C TRP A 332 7.22 4.61 14.09
N ILE A 333 6.85 4.30 12.85
CA ILE A 333 6.54 5.26 11.80
C ILE A 333 5.02 5.32 11.61
N ASN A 334 4.50 6.51 11.41
CA ASN A 334 3.15 6.74 10.92
C ASN A 334 3.20 7.75 9.78
N PRO A 335 2.97 7.32 8.53
CA PRO A 335 3.01 8.23 7.37
C PRO A 335 1.95 9.34 7.42
N MET A 336 0.93 9.12 8.23
CA MET A 336 -0.20 10.04 8.43
C MET A 336 -0.09 10.83 9.75
N ALA A 337 1.06 10.78 10.44
CA ALA A 337 1.21 11.41 11.75
C ALA A 337 0.95 12.92 11.74
N ASP A 338 1.20 13.57 10.61
CA ASP A 338 1.00 15.01 10.42
C ASP A 338 -0.28 15.34 9.66
N ALA A 339 -1.11 14.34 9.33
CA ALA A 339 -2.38 14.61 8.70
C ALA A 339 -3.28 15.37 9.69
N THR A 340 -3.32 16.68 9.52
CA THR A 340 -4.28 17.54 10.22
C THR A 340 -5.43 17.87 9.28
N PRO A 341 -6.61 18.28 9.78
CA PRO A 341 -7.69 18.76 8.93
C PRO A 341 -7.27 19.89 7.98
N GLU A 342 -6.33 20.74 8.42
CA GLU A 342 -5.78 21.83 7.62
C GLU A 342 -4.85 21.32 6.51
N ASN A 343 -4.08 20.26 6.76
CA ASN A 343 -3.21 19.62 5.77
C ASN A 343 -3.99 18.73 4.79
N LEU A 344 -5.22 18.36 5.14
CA LEU A 344 -6.16 17.69 4.27
C LEU A 344 -6.95 18.69 3.40
N ALA A 345 -6.33 19.79 3.00
CA ALA A 345 -6.94 20.95 2.34
C ALA A 345 -7.54 20.65 0.95
N GLY A 346 -8.06 19.43 0.76
CA GLY A 346 -8.80 19.05 -0.42
C GLY A 346 -9.02 17.54 -0.45
N PRO A 347 -10.11 17.10 -1.05
CA PRO A 347 -10.48 15.68 -1.13
C PRO A 347 -9.47 14.84 -1.90
N PHE A 348 -8.57 15.49 -2.67
CA PHE A 348 -7.70 14.81 -3.62
C PHE A 348 -6.25 14.68 -3.15
N ASP A 349 -5.86 15.39 -2.10
CA ASP A 349 -4.44 15.50 -1.75
C ASP A 349 -4.06 14.79 -0.45
N LEU A 350 -5.01 14.35 0.36
CA LEU A 350 -4.92 13.47 1.54
C LEU A 350 -3.58 13.48 2.31
N GLY A 351 -3.03 14.69 2.52
CA GLY A 351 -1.75 14.86 3.23
C GLY A 351 -0.51 14.86 2.33
N TRP A 352 -0.66 14.68 1.01
CA TRP A 352 0.46 14.86 0.08
C TRP A 352 0.69 16.32 -0.28
N ARG A 353 -0.34 17.15 -0.29
CA ARG A 353 -0.19 18.57 -0.59
C ARG A 353 0.53 19.30 0.53
N ARG A 354 1.56 20.05 0.18
CA ARG A 354 2.24 21.01 1.04
C ARG A 354 1.68 22.39 0.76
N VAL A 355 0.66 22.79 1.54
CA VAL A 355 -0.10 24.02 1.32
C VAL A 355 0.82 25.25 1.32
N SER A 356 1.75 25.32 2.27
CA SER A 356 2.72 26.43 2.35
C SER A 356 3.70 26.48 1.17
N GLY A 357 4.00 25.33 0.54
CA GLY A 357 4.91 25.25 -0.61
C GLY A 357 4.20 25.21 -1.96
N GLY A 358 2.89 24.99 -2.00
CA GLY A 358 2.10 24.91 -3.24
C GLY A 358 2.39 23.69 -4.11
N PHE A 359 2.99 22.61 -3.56
CA PHE A 359 3.36 21.40 -4.31
C PHE A 359 2.75 20.13 -3.74
N LEU A 360 2.71 19.06 -4.55
CA LEU A 360 2.45 17.71 -4.11
C LEU A 360 3.77 17.02 -3.74
N ASP A 361 3.84 16.49 -2.52
CA ASP A 361 4.96 15.69 -2.05
C ASP A 361 4.91 14.30 -2.71
N LEU A 362 5.63 14.17 -3.83
CA LEU A 362 5.62 12.96 -4.65
C LEU A 362 6.23 11.77 -3.92
N ASP A 363 7.29 12.00 -3.14
CA ASP A 363 7.97 10.91 -2.42
C ASP A 363 7.10 10.40 -1.27
N ALA A 364 6.40 11.28 -0.53
CA ALA A 364 5.44 10.86 0.47
C ALA A 364 4.27 10.05 -0.15
N ARG A 365 3.82 10.41 -1.36
CA ARG A 365 2.81 9.65 -2.11
C ARG A 365 3.35 8.30 -2.56
N ILE A 366 4.59 8.25 -3.09
CA ILE A 366 5.27 7.00 -3.46
C ILE A 366 5.43 6.12 -2.22
N TRP A 367 5.93 6.66 -1.12
CA TRP A 367 6.07 5.97 0.15
C TRP A 367 4.75 5.31 0.58
N PHE A 368 3.65 6.05 0.50
CA PHE A 368 2.32 5.55 0.87
C PHE A 368 1.89 4.39 -0.03
N PHE A 369 1.85 4.58 -1.36
CA PHE A 369 1.36 3.56 -2.28
C PHE A 369 2.32 2.38 -2.50
N THR A 370 3.54 2.47 -1.98
CA THR A 370 4.45 1.32 -1.85
C THR A 370 4.08 0.43 -0.67
N ASN A 371 3.58 1.03 0.43
CA ASN A 371 3.32 0.32 1.69
C ASN A 371 1.82 0.14 2.00
N TYR A 372 0.95 0.89 1.34
CA TYR A 372 -0.50 0.89 1.59
C TYR A 372 -1.30 0.97 0.30
N TYR A 373 -2.60 0.81 0.46
CA TYR A 373 -3.63 1.17 -0.52
C TYR A 373 -4.81 1.76 0.24
N SER A 374 -5.62 2.54 -0.46
CA SER A 374 -6.81 3.24 0.04
C SER A 374 -6.58 4.07 1.30
N VAL A 375 -7.08 5.27 1.31
CA VAL A 375 -7.11 6.14 2.47
C VAL A 375 -8.41 6.94 2.46
N SER A 376 -8.95 7.24 3.64
CA SER A 376 -10.11 8.11 3.77
C SER A 376 -9.96 9.02 4.97
N PRO A 377 -10.74 10.11 5.06
CA PRO A 377 -10.80 10.97 6.23
C PRO A 377 -11.09 10.21 7.53
N GLY A 378 -11.90 9.14 7.48
CA GLY A 378 -12.18 8.28 8.63
C GLY A 378 -10.95 7.58 9.19
N MET A 379 -9.96 7.24 8.34
CA MET A 379 -8.68 6.66 8.77
C MET A 379 -7.74 7.69 9.41
N LEU A 380 -7.95 8.99 9.12
CA LEU A 380 -7.14 10.11 9.62
C LEU A 380 -7.75 10.79 10.85
N SER A 381 -8.92 10.31 11.31
CA SER A 381 -9.66 10.91 12.42
C SER A 381 -8.81 11.08 13.68
N GLN A 382 -8.87 12.28 14.27
CA GLN A 382 -8.29 12.59 15.59
C GLN A 382 -9.36 12.55 16.69
N THR A 383 -10.55 12.03 16.40
CA THR A 383 -11.64 11.91 17.37
C THR A 383 -11.49 10.59 18.14
N PRO A 384 -11.41 10.62 19.48
CA PRO A 384 -11.35 9.39 20.29
C PRO A 384 -12.51 8.43 19.99
N GLY A 385 -12.20 7.14 19.92
CA GLY A 385 -13.16 6.08 19.62
C GLY A 385 -13.53 5.92 18.14
N ARG A 386 -13.02 6.77 17.23
CA ARG A 386 -13.33 6.71 15.79
C ARG A 386 -12.11 6.35 14.96
N GLY A 387 -12.33 5.57 13.89
CA GLY A 387 -11.32 5.19 12.93
C GLY A 387 -10.27 4.22 13.48
N ALA A 388 -9.05 4.32 12.96
CA ALA A 388 -7.93 3.48 13.37
C ALA A 388 -6.61 4.27 13.34
N LYS A 389 -5.64 3.86 14.17
CA LYS A 389 -4.25 4.34 14.11
C LYS A 389 -3.35 3.20 13.71
N TYR A 390 -2.39 3.52 12.86
CA TYR A 390 -1.42 2.57 12.32
C TYR A 390 0.00 3.02 12.68
N MET A 391 0.82 2.09 13.10
CA MET A 391 2.24 2.32 13.39
C MET A 391 3.05 1.21 12.75
N ILE A 392 4.06 1.55 11.94
CA ILE A 392 4.92 0.60 11.24
C ILE A 392 6.28 0.56 11.90
N ALA A 393 6.85 -0.63 12.03
CA ALA A 393 8.25 -0.85 12.39
C ALA A 393 8.94 -1.66 11.30
N PHE A 394 9.88 -1.03 10.60
CA PHE A 394 10.77 -1.70 9.63
C PHE A 394 12.04 -2.22 10.28
N VAL A 395 12.44 -1.62 11.40
CA VAL A 395 13.71 -1.87 12.08
C VAL A 395 13.48 -2.20 13.56
N ASP A 396 14.47 -2.84 14.16
CA ASP A 396 14.50 -3.09 15.60
C ASP A 396 14.91 -1.83 16.39
N SER A 397 14.94 -1.92 17.73
CA SER A 397 15.31 -0.83 18.63
C SER A 397 16.69 -0.23 18.35
N ARG A 398 17.58 -0.97 17.68
CA ARG A 398 18.94 -0.54 17.31
C ARG A 398 19.03 0.03 15.90
N GLY A 399 17.92 0.02 15.14
CA GLY A 399 17.86 0.49 13.78
C GLY A 399 18.28 -0.56 12.72
N ALA A 400 18.40 -1.83 13.11
CA ALA A 400 18.66 -2.91 12.16
C ALA A 400 17.36 -3.45 11.57
N ASN A 401 17.34 -3.76 10.25
CA ASN A 401 16.20 -4.33 9.57
C ASN A 401 15.73 -5.63 10.25
N LEU A 402 14.42 -5.82 10.34
CA LEU A 402 13.83 -7.03 10.92
C LEU A 402 14.08 -8.23 9.99
N SER A 403 14.67 -9.28 10.56
CA SER A 403 15.06 -10.51 9.84
C SER A 403 14.30 -11.71 10.37
N GLY A 404 13.70 -12.49 9.48
CA GLY A 404 12.92 -13.65 9.87
C GLY A 404 13.72 -14.82 10.47
N GLY A 405 15.06 -14.80 10.38
CA GLY A 405 15.93 -15.76 11.06
C GLY A 405 16.32 -15.38 12.48
N SER A 406 15.89 -14.22 12.97
CA SER A 406 16.18 -13.72 14.32
C SER A 406 14.93 -13.74 15.19
N SER A 407 15.12 -13.78 16.51
CA SER A 407 14.06 -13.70 17.51
C SER A 407 13.98 -12.28 18.07
N TYR A 408 12.77 -11.80 18.27
CA TYR A 408 12.49 -10.46 18.78
C TYR A 408 11.34 -10.50 19.79
N ARG A 409 11.28 -9.47 20.63
CA ARG A 409 10.16 -9.20 21.52
C ARG A 409 9.61 -7.82 21.28
N LEU A 410 8.29 -7.71 21.25
CA LEU A 410 7.56 -6.45 21.26
C LEU A 410 6.79 -6.33 22.59
N HIS A 411 7.17 -5.36 23.41
CA HIS A 411 6.48 -5.03 24.65
C HIS A 411 5.39 -3.99 24.39
N LEU A 412 4.15 -4.32 24.71
CA LEU A 412 3.00 -3.40 24.70
C LEU A 412 2.62 -3.08 26.14
N PRO A 413 2.84 -1.85 26.63
CA PRO A 413 2.44 -1.44 27.98
C PRO A 413 0.96 -1.68 28.24
N ARG A 414 0.58 -1.83 29.50
CA ARG A 414 -0.83 -1.96 29.88
C ARG A 414 -1.69 -0.82 29.30
N ASP A 415 -3.00 -1.00 29.35
CA ASP A 415 -3.98 0.00 28.91
C ASP A 415 -3.80 0.39 27.43
N ILE A 416 -3.59 -0.62 26.56
CA ILE A 416 -3.45 -0.40 25.12
C ILE A 416 -4.65 0.41 24.61
N PRO A 417 -4.42 1.60 23.99
CA PRO A 417 -5.45 2.61 23.77
C PRO A 417 -6.33 2.33 22.54
N ALA A 418 -7.02 1.19 22.52
CA ALA A 418 -7.92 0.75 21.48
C ALA A 418 -9.28 0.36 22.09
N ALA A 419 -10.31 1.17 21.86
CA ALA A 419 -11.65 0.91 22.40
C ALA A 419 -12.31 -0.34 21.82
N ASN A 420 -11.97 -0.68 20.57
CA ASN A 420 -12.53 -1.86 19.90
C ASN A 420 -11.61 -3.07 20.01
N PHE A 421 -10.44 -2.98 19.39
CA PHE A 421 -9.40 -4.02 19.42
C PHE A 421 -8.07 -3.45 18.90
N TRP A 422 -6.99 -4.19 19.13
CA TRP A 422 -5.69 -3.95 18.54
C TRP A 422 -5.13 -5.21 17.90
N SER A 423 -4.21 -5.07 16.96
CA SER A 423 -3.47 -6.18 16.36
C SER A 423 -2.06 -5.78 15.91
N VAL A 424 -1.16 -6.77 15.90
CA VAL A 424 0.15 -6.70 15.25
C VAL A 424 0.15 -7.69 14.10
N THR A 425 0.45 -7.22 12.89
CA THR A 425 0.49 -8.05 11.69
C THR A 425 1.87 -7.96 11.04
N LEU A 426 2.40 -9.08 10.57
CA LEU A 426 3.70 -9.18 9.89
C LEU A 426 3.52 -9.21 8.37
N TYR A 427 4.42 -8.54 7.67
CA TYR A 427 4.40 -8.37 6.20
C TYR A 427 5.74 -8.68 5.57
N GLU A 428 5.70 -9.22 4.34
CA GLU A 428 6.87 -9.43 3.49
C GLU A 428 7.57 -8.08 3.20
N ALA A 429 8.85 -7.99 3.49
CA ALA A 429 9.63 -6.80 3.15
C ALA A 429 9.73 -6.57 1.64
N GLU A 430 9.65 -7.62 0.82
CA GLU A 430 9.77 -7.54 -0.62
C GLU A 430 8.65 -6.76 -1.29
N ASN A 431 7.40 -6.97 -0.85
CA ASN A 431 6.22 -6.45 -1.57
C ASN A 431 5.08 -5.94 -0.67
N GLY A 432 5.23 -6.05 0.65
CA GLY A 432 4.24 -5.60 1.63
C GLY A 432 3.03 -6.51 1.79
N SER A 433 2.97 -7.69 1.15
CA SER A 433 1.87 -8.63 1.39
C SER A 433 1.97 -9.29 2.77
N GLY A 434 0.89 -9.91 3.24
CA GLY A 434 0.90 -10.66 4.49
C GLY A 434 2.00 -11.72 4.48
N LEU A 435 2.78 -11.82 5.56
CA LEU A 435 3.89 -12.78 5.66
C LEU A 435 3.36 -14.21 5.64
N ALA A 436 3.70 -14.97 4.60
CA ALA A 436 3.35 -16.39 4.49
C ALA A 436 4.21 -17.23 5.45
N ASN A 437 3.89 -17.21 6.74
CA ASN A 437 4.69 -17.75 7.84
C ASN A 437 4.22 -19.13 8.36
N GLY A 438 3.24 -19.74 7.68
CA GLY A 438 2.68 -21.05 8.07
C GLY A 438 1.57 -20.97 9.12
N GLN A 439 1.34 -19.83 9.75
CA GLN A 439 0.17 -19.60 10.59
C GLN A 439 -1.06 -19.27 9.73
N PRO A 440 -2.30 -19.49 10.21
CA PRO A 440 -3.51 -19.15 9.45
C PRO A 440 -3.55 -17.68 9.02
N PHE A 441 -3.08 -16.81 9.90
CA PHE A 441 -2.92 -15.37 9.64
C PHE A 441 -1.60 -14.89 10.26
N PRO A 442 -0.86 -14.00 9.58
CA PRO A 442 0.35 -13.40 10.14
C PRO A 442 0.01 -12.25 11.11
N SER A 443 -1.01 -12.43 11.95
CA SER A 443 -1.58 -11.40 12.82
C SER A 443 -1.89 -11.98 14.20
N LEU A 444 -1.65 -11.18 15.25
CA LEU A 444 -1.98 -11.51 16.62
C LEU A 444 -2.48 -10.24 17.33
N GLY A 445 -3.61 -10.31 18.01
CA GLY A 445 -4.19 -9.14 18.65
C GLY A 445 -5.11 -9.46 19.81
N SER A 446 -5.79 -8.45 20.32
CA SER A 446 -6.67 -8.58 21.50
C SER A 446 -7.78 -9.63 21.34
N ARG A 447 -8.23 -9.88 20.11
CA ARG A 447 -9.25 -10.91 19.80
C ARG A 447 -8.73 -12.33 19.89
N ASP A 448 -7.41 -12.51 19.77
CA ASP A 448 -6.74 -13.81 19.92
C ASP A 448 -6.41 -14.07 21.42
N THR A 449 -6.74 -13.12 22.29
CA THR A 449 -6.56 -13.18 23.73
C THR A 449 -5.14 -13.58 24.16
N PRO A 450 -4.05 -12.88 23.75
CA PRO A 450 -2.70 -13.18 24.19
C PRO A 450 -2.59 -13.09 25.72
N ALA A 451 -1.67 -13.86 26.29
CA ALA A 451 -1.41 -13.84 27.73
C ALA A 451 -0.82 -12.48 28.14
N GLN A 452 -1.34 -11.91 29.21
CA GLN A 452 -0.84 -10.68 29.79
C GLN A 452 0.17 -10.97 30.90
N ASN A 453 1.11 -10.05 31.10
CA ASN A 453 2.00 -10.04 32.24
C ASN A 453 1.25 -9.64 33.53
N ALA A 454 1.88 -9.85 34.70
CA ALA A 454 1.26 -9.54 36.00
C ALA A 454 0.89 -8.06 36.16
N ASP A 455 1.54 -7.15 35.44
CA ASP A 455 1.29 -5.70 35.47
C ASP A 455 0.23 -5.26 34.42
N GLY A 456 -0.35 -6.21 33.66
CA GLY A 456 -1.32 -5.96 32.60
C GLY A 456 -0.73 -5.62 31.24
N SER A 457 0.60 -5.56 31.09
CA SER A 457 1.26 -5.41 29.80
C SER A 457 1.20 -6.71 28.99
N THR A 458 1.53 -6.64 27.69
CA THR A 458 1.55 -7.80 26.79
C THR A 458 2.87 -7.85 26.04
N ASP A 459 3.59 -8.97 26.15
CA ASP A 459 4.77 -9.23 25.34
C ASP A 459 4.40 -10.13 24.18
N LEU A 460 4.74 -9.72 22.95
CA LEU A 460 4.64 -10.53 21.75
C LEU A 460 6.03 -11.01 21.35
N GLU A 461 6.14 -12.31 21.07
CA GLU A 461 7.38 -12.93 20.62
C GLU A 461 7.33 -13.08 19.09
N LEU A 462 8.33 -12.56 18.38
CA LEU A 462 8.45 -12.65 16.91
C LEU A 462 9.69 -13.49 16.59
N GLY A 463 9.55 -14.58 15.88
CA GLY A 463 10.69 -15.43 15.59
C GLY A 463 10.31 -16.71 14.82
N PRO A 464 11.33 -17.43 14.27
CA PRO A 464 11.08 -18.64 13.49
C PRO A 464 10.56 -19.80 14.35
N THR A 465 10.76 -19.75 15.66
CA THR A 465 10.34 -20.78 16.63
C THR A 465 9.67 -20.12 17.81
N ALA A 466 8.58 -20.70 18.27
CA ALA A 466 7.91 -20.24 19.48
C ALA A 466 8.78 -20.52 20.71
N PRO A 467 9.03 -19.53 21.57
CA PRO A 467 9.65 -19.79 22.87
C PRO A 467 8.73 -20.66 23.74
N ALA A 468 9.33 -21.61 24.48
CA ALA A 468 8.58 -22.52 25.33
C ALA A 468 7.66 -21.76 26.31
N GLY A 469 6.38 -22.10 26.34
CA GLY A 469 5.37 -21.47 27.19
C GLY A 469 4.91 -20.07 26.72
N LYS A 470 5.32 -19.64 25.52
CA LYS A 470 4.94 -18.37 24.89
C LYS A 470 4.18 -18.53 23.56
N GLU A 471 3.75 -19.75 23.25
CA GLU A 471 3.12 -20.09 21.99
C GLU A 471 1.87 -19.23 21.70
N ARG A 472 1.17 -18.83 22.75
CA ARG A 472 -0.04 -17.99 22.68
C ARG A 472 0.25 -16.53 22.29
N ASN A 473 1.49 -16.09 22.52
CA ASN A 473 1.95 -14.71 22.25
C ASN A 473 2.93 -14.67 21.09
N TRP A 474 3.01 -15.74 20.29
CA TRP A 474 4.03 -15.86 19.26
C TRP A 474 3.46 -15.63 17.86
N LEU A 475 4.18 -14.82 17.09
CA LEU A 475 4.04 -14.66 15.64
C LEU A 475 5.27 -15.26 14.94
N ALA A 476 5.03 -16.24 14.10
CA ALA A 476 6.08 -16.88 13.31
C ALA A 476 6.70 -15.92 12.31
N THR A 477 8.03 -16.02 12.14
CA THR A 477 8.78 -15.38 11.07
C THR A 477 9.41 -16.44 10.16
N VAL A 478 9.94 -16.04 9.00
CA VAL A 478 10.46 -16.97 7.99
C VAL A 478 11.96 -16.73 7.80
N PRO A 479 12.83 -17.69 8.18
CA PRO A 479 14.27 -17.58 7.95
C PRO A 479 14.59 -17.27 6.47
N GLY A 480 15.55 -16.36 6.25
CA GLY A 480 15.94 -15.91 4.90
C GLY A 480 15.04 -14.81 4.30
N LYS A 481 13.95 -14.44 4.98
CA LYS A 481 13.11 -13.31 4.56
C LYS A 481 13.23 -12.12 5.51
N GLY A 482 13.26 -10.91 4.95
CA GLY A 482 13.00 -9.68 5.71
C GLY A 482 11.50 -9.49 5.90
N TYR A 483 11.12 -8.85 6.98
CA TYR A 483 9.73 -8.50 7.26
C TYR A 483 9.62 -7.15 7.95
N PHE A 484 8.41 -6.64 8.05
CA PHE A 484 8.08 -5.50 8.89
C PHE A 484 6.76 -5.74 9.63
N ALA A 485 6.50 -4.96 10.66
CA ALA A 485 5.32 -5.11 11.51
C ALA A 485 4.46 -3.86 11.47
N ILE A 486 3.13 -4.05 11.50
CA ILE A 486 2.18 -2.95 11.70
C ILE A 486 1.38 -3.22 12.97
N LEU A 487 1.45 -2.31 13.93
CA LEU A 487 0.53 -2.23 15.07
C LEU A 487 -0.67 -1.35 14.68
N ARG A 488 -1.87 -1.89 14.85
CA ARG A 488 -3.14 -1.23 14.57
C ARG A 488 -3.94 -1.07 15.85
N LEU A 489 -4.48 0.14 16.06
CA LEU A 489 -5.39 0.47 17.15
C LEU A 489 -6.73 0.86 16.54
N TYR A 490 -7.77 0.07 16.78
CA TYR A 490 -9.13 0.34 16.28
C TYR A 490 -9.98 1.00 17.36
N GLY A 491 -10.62 2.12 16.99
CA GLY A 491 -11.24 3.01 17.96
C GLY A 491 -10.20 3.60 18.91
N PRO A 492 -9.16 4.30 18.40
CA PRO A 492 -8.08 4.81 19.24
C PRO A 492 -8.65 5.75 20.32
N THR A 493 -8.22 5.55 21.58
CA THR A 493 -8.61 6.42 22.69
C THR A 493 -7.74 7.69 22.73
N ALA A 494 -8.02 8.60 23.66
CA ALA A 494 -7.28 9.84 23.81
C ALA A 494 -5.75 9.58 23.93
N ALA A 495 -5.34 8.56 24.67
CA ALA A 495 -3.93 8.23 24.87
C ALA A 495 -3.18 7.80 23.60
N ALA A 496 -3.88 7.31 22.56
CA ALA A 496 -3.29 7.06 21.25
C ALA A 496 -3.17 8.35 20.41
N ILE A 497 -4.06 9.30 20.61
CA ILE A 497 -4.13 10.55 19.85
C ILE A 497 -3.12 11.57 20.37
N ASP A 498 -3.09 11.77 21.70
CA ASP A 498 -2.15 12.69 22.37
C ASP A 498 -0.75 12.09 22.53
N LYS A 499 -0.57 10.81 22.12
CA LYS A 499 0.71 10.09 22.15
C LYS A 499 1.26 9.84 23.56
N SER A 500 0.41 9.90 24.59
CA SER A 500 0.81 9.61 25.98
C SER A 500 1.09 8.13 26.21
N TRP A 501 0.40 7.23 25.49
CA TRP A 501 0.76 5.82 25.42
C TRP A 501 1.72 5.55 24.26
N LYS A 502 2.79 4.80 24.54
CA LYS A 502 3.81 4.44 23.53
C LYS A 502 4.07 2.94 23.58
N PRO A 503 4.03 2.22 22.44
CA PRO A 503 4.53 0.84 22.39
C PRO A 503 6.05 0.82 22.62
N GLY A 504 6.57 -0.31 23.14
CA GLY A 504 8.00 -0.59 23.09
C GLY A 504 8.48 -0.68 21.63
N ASP A 505 9.76 -0.48 21.37
CA ASP A 505 10.35 -0.85 20.10
C ASP A 505 10.48 -2.39 20.02
N ILE A 506 10.61 -2.91 18.80
CA ILE A 506 10.87 -4.33 18.59
C ILE A 506 12.32 -4.61 18.98
N GLU A 507 12.53 -5.40 20.04
CA GLU A 507 13.86 -5.68 20.59
C GLU A 507 14.35 -7.05 20.15
N LYS A 508 15.58 -7.11 19.61
CA LYS A 508 16.22 -8.38 19.31
C LYS A 508 16.59 -9.11 20.61
N VAL A 509 16.16 -10.37 20.71
CA VAL A 509 16.43 -11.25 21.86
C VAL A 509 17.23 -12.47 21.43
N PRO A 510 17.92 -13.18 22.37
CA PRO A 510 18.52 -14.46 22.06
C PRO A 510 17.49 -15.42 21.49
N SER A 511 17.90 -16.25 20.53
CA SER A 511 17.04 -17.34 20.05
C SER A 511 16.78 -18.34 21.17
N PRO A 512 15.54 -18.86 21.25
CA PRO A 512 15.15 -19.81 22.29
C PRO A 512 15.94 -21.11 22.23
#